data_62c12310b30d9b2bde5ba7cdb774e5bd
#
_entry.id   62c12310b30d9b2bde5ba7cdb774e5bd
#
_cell.length_a   1.000
_cell.length_b   1.000
_cell.length_c   1.000
_cell.angle_alpha   90.00
_cell.angle_beta   90.00
_cell.angle_gamma   90.00
#
_symmetry.space_group_name_H-M   'P 1'
#
loop_
_entity.id
_entity.type
_entity.pdbx_description
1 polymer ?
#
loop_
_entity_poly.entity_id
_entity_poly.type
_entity_poly.pdbx_seq_one_letter_code
_entity_poly.pdbx_strand_id
1 'polypeptide(L)'
;MAVPAALTKAQAAEGDIDVNELVFGHIGDAYQWHIAKFGDAEVSIPLPVIVKSSTGWHVFSSARLEEGPYEGLYVAEGGAYDGKIVERNAAGEEVRPLDISITKNVLGLFINSAVLLVIMMSCVRWYKKHPLEDGAPKGGVGMIEATVLSIYNDVIKGCIGENYRRYAPYLLTAFFFVLVNNLMGLIPIFPGGANVTGNIAITLVLALCTFVLTNVYGTKAYWKEIFWPDVPTWLKAPIPMMPLIEFFGIFTKPFALMIRLFANIMAG
;
A
#
# COMPACT_ATOMS: atom_id res chain seq x y z
N MET A 1 -32.31 48.40 -17.72
CA MET A 1 -31.94 48.16 -16.31
C MET A 1 -30.71 47.27 -16.34
N ALA A 2 -29.56 47.85 -16.06
CA ALA A 2 -28.27 47.18 -16.04
C ALA A 2 -28.05 46.62 -14.63
N VAL A 3 -27.93 45.29 -14.51
CA VAL A 3 -27.55 44.64 -13.25
C VAL A 3 -26.05 44.94 -13.01
N PRO A 4 -25.66 45.44 -11.83
CA PRO A 4 -24.28 45.86 -11.59
C PRO A 4 -23.34 44.65 -11.59
N ALA A 5 -22.28 44.73 -12.40
CA ALA A 5 -21.22 43.73 -12.54
C ALA A 5 -20.47 43.36 -11.24
N ALA A 6 -20.80 43.97 -10.12
CA ALA A 6 -20.23 43.67 -8.79
C ALA A 6 -20.86 42.45 -8.11
N LEU A 7 -22.09 42.03 -8.51
CA LEU A 7 -22.73 40.84 -7.95
C LEU A 7 -22.25 39.55 -8.60
N THR A 8 -21.72 39.64 -9.83
CA THR A 8 -21.18 38.46 -10.53
C THR A 8 -19.75 38.08 -10.05
N LYS A 9 -19.03 39.04 -9.45
CA LYS A 9 -17.68 38.78 -8.90
C LYS A 9 -17.70 38.24 -7.47
N ALA A 10 -18.79 38.42 -6.73
CA ALA A 10 -18.94 37.89 -5.36
C ALA A 10 -19.42 36.42 -5.34
N GLN A 11 -20.04 35.94 -6.42
CA GLN A 11 -20.43 34.52 -6.56
C GLN A 11 -19.35 33.63 -7.15
N ALA A 12 -18.26 34.20 -7.67
CA ALA A 12 -17.10 33.46 -8.15
C ALA A 12 -16.00 33.23 -7.07
N ALA A 13 -16.27 33.62 -5.83
CA ALA A 13 -15.36 33.49 -4.70
C ALA A 13 -15.81 32.45 -3.65
N GLU A 14 -16.93 31.76 -3.86
CA GLU A 14 -17.14 30.44 -3.24
C GLU A 14 -16.37 29.45 -4.12
N GLY A 15 -15.09 29.28 -3.80
CA GLY A 15 -14.20 28.34 -4.47
C GLY A 15 -14.86 26.97 -4.41
N ASP A 16 -15.17 26.46 -5.59
CA ASP A 16 -15.42 25.04 -5.80
C ASP A 16 -14.20 24.34 -5.22
N ILE A 17 -14.34 23.79 -4.01
CA ILE A 17 -13.31 22.98 -3.38
C ILE A 17 -13.20 21.79 -4.32
N ASP A 18 -12.09 21.73 -5.09
CA ASP A 18 -11.85 20.56 -5.94
C ASP A 18 -11.68 19.35 -5.01
N VAL A 19 -12.80 18.64 -4.83
CA VAL A 19 -12.89 17.45 -3.96
C VAL A 19 -11.85 16.43 -4.37
N ASN A 20 -11.48 16.39 -5.66
CA ASN A 20 -10.44 15.50 -6.16
C ASN A 20 -9.07 15.93 -5.63
N GLU A 21 -8.72 17.21 -5.70
CA GLU A 21 -7.45 17.73 -5.20
C GLU A 21 -7.34 17.54 -3.67
N LEU A 22 -8.43 17.82 -2.94
CA LEU A 22 -8.49 17.59 -1.49
C LEU A 22 -8.33 16.10 -1.15
N VAL A 23 -9.05 15.20 -1.83
CA VAL A 23 -9.02 13.76 -1.57
C VAL A 23 -7.67 13.17 -1.96
N PHE A 24 -7.17 13.45 -3.17
CA PHE A 24 -5.88 12.93 -3.62
C PHE A 24 -4.70 13.51 -2.85
N GLY A 25 -4.76 14.76 -2.42
CA GLY A 25 -3.76 15.37 -1.54
C GLY A 25 -3.69 14.70 -0.16
N HIS A 26 -4.83 14.26 0.39
CA HIS A 26 -4.86 13.56 1.68
C HIS A 26 -4.51 12.08 1.58
N ILE A 27 -4.88 11.39 0.49
CA ILE A 27 -4.61 9.97 0.26
C ILE A 27 -3.20 9.76 -0.31
N GLY A 28 -2.67 10.74 -1.05
CA GLY A 28 -1.36 10.70 -1.67
C GLY A 28 -0.20 10.52 -0.71
N ASP A 29 0.90 10.04 -1.23
CA ASP A 29 2.17 9.93 -0.50
C ASP A 29 2.86 11.31 -0.47
N ALA A 30 3.25 11.75 0.73
CA ALA A 30 3.83 13.07 0.96
C ALA A 30 5.10 12.98 1.81
N TYR A 31 5.95 14.00 1.70
CA TYR A 31 7.16 14.14 2.53
C TYR A 31 6.90 14.72 3.91
N GLN A 32 5.61 14.98 4.22
CA GLN A 32 5.15 15.49 5.51
C GLN A 32 3.91 14.73 5.94
N TRP A 33 3.72 14.61 7.25
CA TRP A 33 2.51 13.99 7.80
C TRP A 33 1.67 15.06 8.48
N HIS A 34 0.58 15.45 7.83
CA HIS A 34 -0.39 16.37 8.42
C HIS A 34 -1.18 15.65 9.52
N ILE A 35 -1.16 16.20 10.74
CA ILE A 35 -1.86 15.63 11.90
C ILE A 35 -3.24 16.26 12.05
N ALA A 36 -3.30 17.59 12.08
CA ALA A 36 -4.54 18.34 12.26
C ALA A 36 -4.38 19.79 11.80
N LYS A 37 -5.47 20.39 11.34
CA LYS A 37 -5.63 21.82 11.13
C LYS A 37 -6.40 22.41 12.31
N PHE A 38 -5.79 23.35 13.03
CA PHE A 38 -6.45 24.14 14.07
C PHE A 38 -6.53 25.59 13.61
N GLY A 39 -7.64 25.98 12.96
CA GLY A 39 -7.78 27.30 12.34
C GLY A 39 -6.76 27.51 11.22
N ASP A 40 -5.95 28.57 11.32
CA ASP A 40 -4.89 28.88 10.35
C ASP A 40 -3.55 28.15 10.63
N ALA A 41 -3.44 27.44 11.75
CA ALA A 41 -2.24 26.69 12.10
C ALA A 41 -2.35 25.22 11.64
N GLU A 42 -1.46 24.83 10.74
CA GLU A 42 -1.32 23.46 10.25
C GLU A 42 -0.21 22.75 11.03
N VAL A 43 -0.58 21.67 11.73
CA VAL A 43 0.39 20.86 12.48
C VAL A 43 0.80 19.69 11.60
N SER A 44 2.03 19.76 11.09
CA SER A 44 2.64 18.69 10.29
C SER A 44 3.91 18.17 10.95
N ILE A 45 4.18 16.87 10.79
CA ILE A 45 5.47 16.26 11.16
C ILE A 45 6.34 16.26 9.91
N PRO A 46 7.45 17.01 9.89
CA PRO A 46 8.40 16.95 8.80
C PRO A 46 9.15 15.61 8.83
N LEU A 47 9.33 14.99 7.67
CA LEU A 47 9.96 13.70 7.53
C LEU A 47 11.40 13.84 6.98
N PRO A 48 12.30 12.89 7.27
CA PRO A 48 13.65 12.92 6.72
C PRO A 48 13.65 12.61 5.23
N VAL A 49 14.24 13.51 4.46
CA VAL A 49 14.46 13.39 3.02
C VAL A 49 15.87 12.90 2.77
N ILE A 50 15.99 11.84 1.98
CA ILE A 50 17.25 11.22 1.57
C ILE A 50 17.22 11.08 0.05
N VAL A 51 17.96 11.96 -0.62
CA VAL A 51 17.96 12.05 -2.08
C VAL A 51 19.38 12.03 -2.60
N LYS A 52 19.60 11.32 -3.70
CA LYS A 52 20.86 11.36 -4.46
C LYS A 52 20.65 12.15 -5.74
N SER A 53 21.10 13.41 -5.73
CA SER A 53 21.07 14.31 -6.87
C SER A 53 22.32 14.17 -7.73
N SER A 54 22.40 14.95 -8.79
CA SER A 54 23.60 15.10 -9.64
C SER A 54 24.81 15.62 -8.87
N THR A 55 24.59 16.36 -7.76
CA THR A 55 25.64 16.94 -6.91
C THR A 55 26.09 16.02 -5.79
N GLY A 56 25.33 14.95 -5.47
CA GLY A 56 25.68 13.99 -4.43
C GLY A 56 24.50 13.55 -3.57
N TRP A 57 24.80 13.05 -2.35
CA TRP A 57 23.79 12.65 -1.38
C TRP A 57 23.39 13.85 -0.52
N HIS A 58 22.10 14.09 -0.42
CA HIS A 58 21.49 15.10 0.43
C HIS A 58 20.59 14.43 1.47
N VAL A 59 20.79 14.77 2.74
CA VAL A 59 19.98 14.30 3.86
C VAL A 59 19.54 15.50 4.67
N PHE A 60 18.24 15.79 4.68
CA PHE A 60 17.68 16.94 5.37
C PHE A 60 16.22 16.68 5.78
N SER A 61 15.66 17.60 6.58
CA SER A 61 14.24 17.53 6.94
C SER A 61 13.37 18.19 5.87
N SER A 62 12.22 17.60 5.56
CA SER A 62 11.27 18.15 4.58
C SER A 62 10.79 19.55 4.91
N ALA A 63 10.87 20.00 6.16
CA ALA A 63 10.55 21.38 6.54
C ALA A 63 11.38 22.44 5.78
N ARG A 64 12.59 22.09 5.33
CA ARG A 64 13.42 23.01 4.55
C ARG A 64 12.91 23.25 3.13
N LEU A 65 12.11 22.34 2.61
CA LEU A 65 11.48 22.49 1.28
C LEU A 65 10.27 23.43 1.32
N GLU A 66 9.70 23.69 2.48
CA GLU A 66 8.63 24.70 2.66
C GLU A 66 9.17 26.13 2.55
N GLU A 67 10.41 26.33 2.98
CA GLU A 67 11.06 27.66 2.91
C GLU A 67 11.55 28.00 1.50
N GLY A 68 11.54 27.02 0.57
CA GLY A 68 11.98 27.17 -0.81
C GLY A 68 12.91 26.05 -1.28
N PRO A 69 13.46 26.14 -2.50
CA PRO A 69 14.37 25.15 -3.04
C PRO A 69 15.63 25.01 -2.16
N TYR A 70 15.92 23.77 -1.75
CA TYR A 70 17.11 23.46 -0.95
C TYR A 70 18.14 22.73 -1.82
N GLU A 71 19.31 23.35 -1.99
CA GLU A 71 20.42 22.81 -2.79
C GLU A 71 20.02 22.41 -4.24
N GLY A 72 19.07 23.18 -4.83
CA GLY A 72 18.54 22.91 -6.17
C GLY A 72 17.44 21.86 -6.23
N LEU A 73 17.06 21.28 -5.10
CA LEU A 73 15.96 20.34 -4.95
C LEU A 73 14.70 21.09 -4.54
N TYR A 74 13.57 20.72 -5.12
CA TYR A 74 12.25 21.26 -4.76
C TYR A 74 11.16 20.22 -5.02
N VAL A 75 9.98 20.40 -4.44
CA VAL A 75 8.80 19.56 -4.74
C VAL A 75 8.13 20.12 -5.99
N ALA A 76 7.94 19.30 -7.02
CA ALA A 76 7.26 19.72 -8.24
C ALA A 76 5.79 19.98 -7.98
N GLU A 77 5.29 21.12 -8.45
CA GLU A 77 3.88 21.50 -8.44
C GLU A 77 3.29 21.30 -9.83
N GLY A 78 2.74 20.11 -10.05
CA GLY A 78 2.15 19.73 -11.34
C GLY A 78 3.10 19.00 -12.30
N GLY A 79 2.55 18.57 -13.45
CA GLY A 79 3.31 17.85 -14.46
C GLY A 79 3.49 16.36 -14.19
N ALA A 80 4.52 15.76 -14.80
CA ALA A 80 4.79 14.32 -14.70
C ALA A 80 5.31 13.89 -13.32
N TYR A 81 5.84 14.82 -12.52
CA TYR A 81 6.47 14.58 -11.21
C TYR A 81 5.76 15.30 -10.08
N ASP A 82 4.48 15.58 -10.23
CA ASP A 82 3.68 16.26 -9.21
C ASP A 82 3.84 15.65 -7.81
N GLY A 83 4.11 16.49 -6.80
CA GLY A 83 4.34 16.08 -5.44
C GLY A 83 5.63 15.29 -5.19
N LYS A 84 6.56 15.24 -6.16
CA LYS A 84 7.86 14.54 -6.01
C LYS A 84 9.02 15.54 -5.98
N ILE A 85 10.09 15.13 -5.29
CA ILE A 85 11.32 15.91 -5.28
C ILE A 85 12.00 15.79 -6.64
N VAL A 86 12.30 16.94 -7.23
CA VAL A 86 12.97 17.07 -8.52
C VAL A 86 14.15 18.02 -8.43
N GLU A 87 15.08 17.88 -9.37
CA GLU A 87 16.16 18.84 -9.63
C GLU A 87 16.06 19.36 -11.08
N ARG A 88 16.55 20.57 -11.32
CA ARG A 88 16.69 21.08 -12.69
C ARG A 88 18.06 20.75 -13.23
N ASN A 89 18.08 20.07 -14.38
CA ASN A 89 19.33 19.84 -15.10
C ASN A 89 19.85 21.14 -15.79
N ALA A 90 21.03 21.07 -16.36
CA ALA A 90 21.64 22.20 -17.06
C ALA A 90 20.81 22.69 -18.29
N ALA A 91 19.89 21.88 -18.79
CA ALA A 91 18.96 22.21 -19.86
C ALA A 91 17.65 22.86 -19.35
N GLY A 92 17.46 22.99 -18.03
CA GLY A 92 16.26 23.55 -17.42
C GLY A 92 15.09 22.57 -17.29
N GLU A 93 15.30 21.30 -17.63
CA GLU A 93 14.29 20.26 -17.52
C GLU A 93 14.25 19.67 -16.11
N GLU A 94 13.05 19.32 -15.65
CA GLU A 94 12.86 18.64 -14.37
C GLU A 94 13.26 17.17 -14.47
N VAL A 95 14.21 16.77 -13.64
CA VAL A 95 14.68 15.39 -13.56
C VAL A 95 14.43 14.89 -12.14
N ARG A 96 13.89 13.67 -12.03
CA ARG A 96 13.69 13.02 -10.74
C ARG A 96 14.97 12.34 -10.31
N PRO A 97 15.61 12.77 -9.20
CA PRO A 97 16.77 12.12 -8.62
C PRO A 97 16.36 10.77 -7.99
N LEU A 98 17.36 9.96 -7.59
CA LEU A 98 17.10 8.75 -6.80
C LEU A 98 16.65 9.16 -5.39
N ASP A 99 15.39 8.92 -5.10
CA ASP A 99 14.72 9.29 -3.86
C ASP A 99 14.48 8.05 -2.99
N ILE A 100 15.10 8.03 -1.80
CA ILE A 100 14.96 6.98 -0.77
C ILE A 100 14.43 7.61 0.53
N SER A 101 13.69 8.70 0.41
CA SER A 101 13.15 9.43 1.55
C SER A 101 12.12 8.61 2.32
N ILE A 102 12.03 8.90 3.62
CA ILE A 102 10.96 8.34 4.45
C ILE A 102 9.72 9.21 4.25
N THR A 103 8.84 8.77 3.38
CA THR A 103 7.56 9.41 3.12
C THR A 103 6.52 9.02 4.17
N LYS A 104 5.36 9.69 4.17
CA LYS A 104 4.20 9.38 5.01
C LYS A 104 3.82 7.90 4.95
N ASN A 105 3.76 7.32 3.74
CA ASN A 105 3.40 5.91 3.56
C ASN A 105 4.48 4.95 4.08
N VAL A 106 5.76 5.30 3.92
CA VAL A 106 6.86 4.50 4.46
C VAL A 106 6.86 4.53 6.00
N LEU A 107 6.68 5.69 6.60
CA LEU A 107 6.56 5.81 8.05
C LEU A 107 5.32 5.07 8.56
N GLY A 108 4.18 5.22 7.89
CA GLY A 108 2.95 4.48 8.19
C GLY A 108 3.16 2.95 8.14
N LEU A 109 3.88 2.47 7.14
CA LEU A 109 4.24 1.05 7.02
C LEU A 109 5.03 0.56 8.24
N PHE A 110 6.02 1.33 8.71
CA PHE A 110 6.80 0.96 9.90
C PHE A 110 5.95 0.98 11.16
N ILE A 111 5.13 2.01 11.35
CA ILE A 111 4.22 2.10 12.51
C ILE A 111 3.23 0.94 12.53
N ASN A 112 2.57 0.68 11.40
CA ASN A 112 1.58 -0.39 11.28
C ASN A 112 2.20 -1.78 11.50
N SER A 113 3.43 -1.99 10.99
CA SER A 113 4.18 -3.22 11.23
C SER A 113 4.55 -3.37 12.71
N ALA A 114 4.95 -2.29 13.37
CA ALA A 114 5.23 -2.30 14.81
C ALA A 114 3.96 -2.58 15.63
N VAL A 115 2.84 -1.97 15.28
CA VAL A 115 1.53 -2.24 15.91
C VAL A 115 1.15 -3.71 15.76
N LEU A 116 1.29 -4.28 14.55
CA LEU A 116 1.03 -5.70 14.31
C LEU A 116 1.92 -6.59 15.18
N LEU A 117 3.23 -6.29 15.26
CA LEU A 117 4.16 -7.04 16.11
C LEU A 117 3.77 -6.97 17.59
N VAL A 118 3.41 -5.79 18.09
CA VAL A 118 2.96 -5.60 19.48
C VAL A 118 1.71 -6.42 19.76
N ILE A 119 0.73 -6.40 18.86
CA ILE A 119 -0.51 -7.19 18.97
C ILE A 119 -0.18 -8.70 19.04
N MET A 120 0.61 -9.20 18.10
CA MET A 120 0.97 -10.62 18.03
C MET A 120 1.81 -11.06 19.25
N MET A 121 2.77 -10.23 19.67
CA MET A 121 3.58 -10.51 20.85
C MET A 121 2.74 -10.49 22.14
N SER A 122 1.73 -9.65 22.20
CA SER A 122 0.78 -9.63 23.33
C SER A 122 -0.02 -10.92 23.40
N CYS A 123 -0.50 -11.43 22.27
CA CYS A 123 -1.15 -12.74 22.18
C CYS A 123 -0.22 -13.87 22.61
N VAL A 124 1.02 -13.90 22.12
CA VAL A 124 2.02 -14.91 22.52
C VAL A 124 2.33 -14.86 24.00
N ARG A 125 2.46 -13.64 24.58
CA ARG A 125 2.68 -13.49 26.04
C ARG A 125 1.50 -13.97 26.84
N TRP A 126 0.28 -13.74 26.38
CA TRP A 126 -0.93 -14.23 27.05
C TRP A 126 -0.93 -15.76 27.10
N TYR A 127 -0.70 -16.45 25.96
CA TYR A 127 -0.63 -17.93 25.91
C TYR A 127 0.51 -18.53 26.74
N LYS A 128 1.63 -17.82 26.88
CA LYS A 128 2.72 -18.28 27.76
C LYS A 128 2.37 -18.21 29.22
N LYS A 129 1.43 -17.33 29.63
CA LYS A 129 1.03 -17.14 31.02
C LYS A 129 -0.18 -17.98 31.44
N HIS A 130 -1.02 -18.39 30.49
CA HIS A 130 -2.25 -19.12 30.72
C HIS A 130 -2.11 -20.52 30.14
N PRO A 131 -2.03 -21.58 30.96
CA PRO A 131 -2.05 -22.96 30.49
C PRO A 131 -3.40 -23.29 29.85
N LEU A 132 -3.42 -24.33 29.02
CA LEU A 132 -4.62 -24.76 28.26
C LEU A 132 -5.84 -25.09 29.15
N GLU A 133 -5.61 -25.32 30.46
CA GLU A 133 -6.64 -25.63 31.44
C GLU A 133 -7.50 -24.41 31.84
N ASP A 134 -6.99 -23.18 31.64
CA ASP A 134 -7.70 -21.94 31.99
C ASP A 134 -8.83 -21.56 31.05
N GLY A 135 -9.06 -22.36 30.00
CA GLY A 135 -10.10 -22.15 29.00
C GLY A 135 -9.71 -21.17 27.86
N ALA A 136 -10.67 -20.90 26.99
CA ALA A 136 -10.44 -20.05 25.80
C ALA A 136 -10.21 -18.57 26.19
N PRO A 137 -9.31 -17.86 25.49
CA PRO A 137 -9.07 -16.45 25.74
C PRO A 137 -10.31 -15.61 25.47
N LYS A 138 -10.48 -14.55 26.26
CA LYS A 138 -11.59 -13.59 26.12
C LYS A 138 -11.08 -12.23 25.62
N GLY A 139 -12.00 -11.41 25.12
CA GLY A 139 -11.68 -10.05 24.65
C GLY A 139 -10.84 -10.05 23.37
N GLY A 140 -9.88 -9.12 23.25
CA GLY A 140 -9.08 -8.92 22.04
C GLY A 140 -8.25 -10.13 21.63
N VAL A 141 -7.67 -10.86 22.59
CA VAL A 141 -6.90 -12.08 22.29
C VAL A 141 -7.80 -13.17 21.72
N GLY A 142 -9.02 -13.35 22.28
CA GLY A 142 -9.99 -14.30 21.73
C GLY A 142 -10.46 -13.96 20.32
N MET A 143 -10.65 -12.68 20.03
CA MET A 143 -11.00 -12.23 18.67
C MET A 143 -9.89 -12.53 17.65
N ILE A 144 -8.63 -12.29 18.03
CA ILE A 144 -7.49 -12.60 17.16
C ILE A 144 -7.36 -14.12 16.97
N GLU A 145 -7.51 -14.90 18.04
CA GLU A 145 -7.50 -16.37 17.97
C GLU A 145 -8.58 -16.88 17.03
N ALA A 146 -9.82 -16.43 17.18
CA ALA A 146 -10.92 -16.84 16.32
C ALA A 146 -10.62 -16.51 14.84
N THR A 147 -10.06 -15.32 14.56
CA THR A 147 -9.66 -14.93 13.21
C THR A 147 -8.55 -15.82 12.66
N VAL A 148 -7.50 -16.08 13.48
CA VAL A 148 -6.40 -16.96 13.07
C VAL A 148 -6.92 -18.37 12.79
N LEU A 149 -7.76 -18.93 13.65
CA LEU A 149 -8.31 -20.27 13.48
C LEU A 149 -9.22 -20.38 12.24
N SER A 150 -10.08 -19.40 12.00
CA SER A 150 -10.92 -19.37 10.81
C SER A 150 -10.06 -19.35 9.53
N ILE A 151 -9.11 -18.41 9.42
CA ILE A 151 -8.22 -18.31 8.25
C ILE A 151 -7.39 -19.61 8.08
N TYR A 152 -6.87 -20.13 9.18
CA TYR A 152 -6.04 -21.32 9.16
C TYR A 152 -6.81 -22.58 8.72
N ASN A 153 -8.01 -22.80 9.28
CA ASN A 153 -8.79 -24.01 9.01
C ASN A 153 -9.59 -23.90 7.71
N ASP A 154 -10.28 -22.78 7.51
CA ASP A 154 -11.24 -22.64 6.42
C ASP A 154 -10.55 -22.27 5.10
N VAL A 155 -9.52 -21.42 5.17
CA VAL A 155 -8.83 -20.91 3.97
C VAL A 155 -7.55 -21.72 3.70
N ILE A 156 -6.58 -21.69 4.63
CA ILE A 156 -5.24 -22.22 4.35
C ILE A 156 -5.28 -23.74 4.18
N LYS A 157 -5.87 -24.43 5.14
CA LYS A 157 -5.97 -25.90 5.11
C LYS A 157 -6.87 -26.39 3.98
N GLY A 158 -7.99 -25.67 3.73
CA GLY A 158 -8.92 -26.02 2.67
C GLY A 158 -8.33 -25.84 1.27
N CYS A 159 -7.51 -24.81 1.03
CA CYS A 159 -6.97 -24.50 -0.28
C CYS A 159 -5.64 -25.21 -0.59
N ILE A 160 -4.76 -25.45 0.40
CA ILE A 160 -3.40 -25.94 0.16
C ILE A 160 -3.31 -27.47 0.33
N GLY A 161 -4.18 -28.08 1.12
CA GLY A 161 -4.14 -29.51 1.40
C GLY A 161 -3.02 -29.89 2.38
N GLU A 162 -2.33 -31.04 2.15
CA GLU A 162 -1.44 -31.66 3.14
C GLU A 162 -0.26 -30.80 3.61
N ASN A 163 0.29 -29.97 2.73
CA ASN A 163 1.48 -29.14 3.02
C ASN A 163 1.15 -27.76 3.64
N TYR A 164 -0.08 -27.53 4.05
CA TYR A 164 -0.56 -26.23 4.55
C TYR A 164 0.28 -25.63 5.68
N ARG A 165 0.83 -26.46 6.58
CA ARG A 165 1.62 -26.00 7.75
C ARG A 165 2.87 -25.22 7.37
N ARG A 166 3.47 -25.51 6.20
CA ARG A 166 4.66 -24.83 5.71
C ARG A 166 4.36 -23.39 5.26
N TYR A 167 3.19 -23.18 4.66
CA TYR A 167 2.80 -21.90 4.07
C TYR A 167 1.95 -21.05 5.01
N ALA A 168 1.36 -21.66 6.03
CA ALA A 168 0.49 -20.99 6.98
C ALA A 168 1.11 -19.74 7.64
N PRO A 169 2.37 -19.74 8.12
CA PRO A 169 2.96 -18.56 8.72
C PRO A 169 3.04 -17.37 7.76
N TYR A 170 3.43 -17.61 6.51
CA TYR A 170 3.48 -16.56 5.50
C TYR A 170 2.10 -15.99 5.19
N LEU A 171 1.13 -16.85 4.93
CA LEU A 171 -0.23 -16.44 4.57
C LEU A 171 -0.93 -15.69 5.70
N LEU A 172 -0.78 -16.15 6.94
CA LEU A 172 -1.29 -15.44 8.11
C LEU A 172 -0.60 -14.08 8.27
N THR A 173 0.72 -14.01 8.09
CA THR A 173 1.46 -12.73 8.17
C THR A 173 0.98 -11.77 7.09
N ALA A 174 0.85 -12.22 5.85
CA ALA A 174 0.36 -11.40 4.74
C ALA A 174 -1.08 -10.92 4.99
N PHE A 175 -1.95 -11.80 5.49
CA PHE A 175 -3.33 -11.45 5.82
C PHE A 175 -3.39 -10.36 6.89
N PHE A 176 -2.73 -10.58 8.04
CA PHE A 176 -2.74 -9.59 9.12
C PHE A 176 -2.03 -8.29 8.76
N PHE A 177 -0.98 -8.37 7.96
CA PHE A 177 -0.31 -7.18 7.44
C PHE A 177 -1.26 -6.33 6.59
N VAL A 178 -1.96 -6.92 5.64
CA VAL A 178 -2.95 -6.22 4.81
C VAL A 178 -4.11 -5.70 5.67
N LEU A 179 -4.63 -6.54 6.58
CA LEU A 179 -5.74 -6.17 7.46
C LEU A 179 -5.41 -4.96 8.33
N VAL A 180 -4.24 -4.97 9.00
CA VAL A 180 -3.83 -3.86 9.89
C VAL A 180 -3.57 -2.60 9.09
N ASN A 181 -2.90 -2.68 7.93
CA ASN A 181 -2.66 -1.52 7.08
C ASN A 181 -3.96 -0.90 6.57
N ASN A 182 -4.94 -1.72 6.16
CA ASN A 182 -6.25 -1.24 5.73
C ASN A 182 -7.01 -0.59 6.90
N LEU A 183 -7.03 -1.23 8.07
CA LEU A 183 -7.71 -0.71 9.24
C LEU A 183 -7.10 0.62 9.71
N MET A 184 -5.78 0.72 9.72
CA MET A 184 -5.07 1.96 10.08
C MET A 184 -5.27 3.05 9.03
N GLY A 185 -5.41 2.69 7.75
CA GLY A 185 -5.72 3.63 6.67
C GLY A 185 -7.10 4.26 6.80
N LEU A 186 -8.07 3.56 7.40
CA LEU A 186 -9.42 4.07 7.64
C LEU A 186 -9.52 5.01 8.85
N ILE A 187 -8.53 5.01 9.75
CA ILE A 187 -8.52 5.89 10.93
C ILE A 187 -7.93 7.25 10.53
N PRO A 188 -8.72 8.35 10.51
CA PRO A 188 -8.23 9.65 10.05
C PRO A 188 -7.36 10.41 11.08
N ILE A 189 -7.05 9.78 12.22
CA ILE A 189 -6.32 10.38 13.35
C ILE A 189 -4.94 9.72 13.43
N PHE A 190 -3.88 10.52 13.63
CA PHE A 190 -2.53 10.01 13.90
C PHE A 190 -2.54 8.95 15.04
N PRO A 191 -1.87 7.80 14.88
CA PRO A 191 -0.95 7.39 13.83
C PRO A 191 -1.61 6.73 12.58
N GLY A 192 -2.91 6.87 12.41
CA GLY A 192 -3.65 6.41 11.22
C GLY A 192 -3.56 7.41 10.07
N GLY A 193 -4.39 7.23 9.04
CA GLY A 193 -4.50 8.14 7.89
C GLY A 193 -3.38 7.99 6.85
N ALA A 194 -2.40 7.08 7.04
CA ALA A 194 -1.49 6.67 6.00
C ALA A 194 -2.12 5.53 5.20
N ASN A 195 -2.56 5.83 3.98
CA ASN A 195 -3.16 4.84 3.10
C ASN A 195 -2.08 4.01 2.39
N VAL A 196 -1.43 3.12 3.17
CA VAL A 196 -0.30 2.30 2.70
C VAL A 196 -0.71 1.38 1.55
N THR A 197 -1.86 0.75 1.64
CA THR A 197 -2.38 -0.17 0.62
C THR A 197 -3.06 0.55 -0.55
N GLY A 198 -3.36 1.84 -0.42
CA GLY A 198 -3.73 2.72 -1.52
C GLY A 198 -2.54 3.16 -2.39
N ASN A 199 -1.31 2.81 -2.01
CA ASN A 199 -0.13 3.02 -2.85
C ASN A 199 0.08 1.81 -3.77
N ILE A 200 -0.05 2.03 -5.09
CA ILE A 200 0.04 0.98 -6.11
C ILE A 200 1.41 0.27 -6.09
N ALA A 201 2.49 0.96 -5.70
CA ALA A 201 3.81 0.35 -5.61
C ALA A 201 3.87 -0.71 -4.49
N ILE A 202 3.22 -0.47 -3.35
CA ILE A 202 3.18 -1.41 -2.22
C ILE A 202 2.32 -2.62 -2.59
N THR A 203 1.16 -2.40 -3.20
CA THR A 203 0.30 -3.51 -3.65
C THR A 203 0.96 -4.34 -4.76
N LEU A 204 1.75 -3.70 -5.63
CA LEU A 204 2.57 -4.39 -6.62
C LEU A 204 3.61 -5.30 -5.96
N VAL A 205 4.34 -4.81 -4.95
CA VAL A 205 5.33 -5.63 -4.22
C VAL A 205 4.67 -6.84 -3.56
N LEU A 206 3.52 -6.65 -2.90
CA LEU A 206 2.77 -7.77 -2.30
C LEU A 206 2.31 -8.80 -3.35
N ALA A 207 1.82 -8.31 -4.49
CA ALA A 207 1.43 -9.17 -5.61
C ALA A 207 2.63 -9.93 -6.21
N LEU A 208 3.79 -9.27 -6.33
CA LEU A 208 5.03 -9.91 -6.79
C LEU A 208 5.55 -10.96 -5.79
N CYS A 209 5.49 -10.70 -4.50
CA CYS A 209 5.83 -11.70 -3.48
C CYS A 209 4.95 -12.95 -3.63
N THR A 210 3.64 -12.77 -3.79
CA THR A 210 2.71 -13.87 -4.00
C THR A 210 3.00 -14.61 -5.31
N PHE A 211 3.29 -13.88 -6.38
CA PHE A 211 3.66 -14.41 -7.68
C PHE A 211 4.92 -15.30 -7.59
N VAL A 212 5.98 -14.79 -6.97
CA VAL A 212 7.24 -15.52 -6.81
C VAL A 212 7.01 -16.78 -6.00
N LEU A 213 6.32 -16.69 -4.86
CA LEU A 213 6.05 -17.86 -4.01
C LEU A 213 5.20 -18.91 -4.74
N THR A 214 4.15 -18.51 -5.44
CA THR A 214 3.30 -19.43 -6.19
C THR A 214 4.07 -20.16 -7.28
N ASN A 215 4.94 -19.46 -8.00
CA ASN A 215 5.72 -20.08 -9.08
C ASN A 215 6.89 -20.93 -8.57
N VAL A 216 7.60 -20.50 -7.53
CA VAL A 216 8.74 -21.23 -6.97
C VAL A 216 8.29 -22.51 -6.26
N TYR A 217 7.16 -22.43 -5.54
CA TYR A 217 6.64 -23.59 -4.80
C TYR A 217 5.49 -24.30 -5.51
N GLY A 218 5.24 -23.97 -6.78
CA GLY A 218 4.24 -24.62 -7.62
C GLY A 218 4.51 -26.12 -7.74
N THR A 219 3.45 -26.94 -7.57
CA THR A 219 3.53 -28.38 -7.70
C THR A 219 3.74 -28.79 -9.16
N LYS A 220 4.17 -30.05 -9.40
CA LYS A 220 4.25 -30.59 -10.76
C LYS A 220 2.89 -30.55 -11.47
N ALA A 221 1.80 -30.72 -10.73
CA ALA A 221 0.45 -30.64 -11.27
C ALA A 221 0.13 -29.22 -11.75
N TYR A 222 0.51 -28.18 -10.98
CA TYR A 222 0.36 -26.77 -11.35
C TYR A 222 1.08 -26.47 -12.68
N TRP A 223 2.34 -26.87 -12.81
CA TRP A 223 3.11 -26.65 -14.04
C TRP A 223 2.58 -27.48 -15.21
N LYS A 224 2.11 -28.74 -14.94
CA LYS A 224 1.45 -29.57 -15.97
C LYS A 224 0.18 -28.89 -16.48
N GLU A 225 -0.62 -28.30 -15.61
CA GLU A 225 -1.86 -27.59 -15.99
C GLU A 225 -1.59 -26.38 -16.88
N ILE A 226 -0.52 -25.64 -16.61
CA ILE A 226 -0.12 -24.47 -17.41
C ILE A 226 0.38 -24.88 -18.81
N PHE A 227 1.30 -25.83 -18.89
CA PHE A 227 1.93 -26.19 -20.16
C PHE A 227 1.17 -27.28 -20.93
N TRP A 228 0.45 -28.13 -20.21
CA TRP A 228 -0.28 -29.25 -20.80
C TRP A 228 -1.61 -29.52 -20.10
N PRO A 229 -2.56 -28.58 -20.18
CA PRO A 229 -3.87 -28.72 -19.53
C PRO A 229 -4.61 -29.96 -20.02
N ASP A 230 -5.36 -30.61 -19.15
CA ASP A 230 -6.16 -31.80 -19.48
C ASP A 230 -7.48 -31.37 -20.20
N VAL A 231 -7.34 -30.87 -21.44
CA VAL A 231 -8.44 -30.47 -22.33
C VAL A 231 -8.47 -31.29 -23.59
N PRO A 232 -9.60 -31.36 -24.30
CA PRO A 232 -9.73 -32.09 -25.58
C PRO A 232 -8.65 -31.73 -26.59
N THR A 233 -8.19 -32.71 -27.38
CA THR A 233 -7.07 -32.56 -28.30
C THR A 233 -7.24 -31.51 -29.38
N TRP A 234 -8.47 -31.21 -29.78
CA TRP A 234 -8.78 -30.16 -30.77
C TRP A 234 -8.45 -28.73 -30.28
N LEU A 235 -8.41 -28.50 -28.96
CA LEU A 235 -7.97 -27.24 -28.35
C LEU A 235 -6.44 -27.14 -28.20
N LYS A 236 -5.73 -28.26 -28.37
CA LYS A 236 -4.26 -28.33 -28.30
C LYS A 236 -3.58 -28.26 -29.66
N ALA A 237 -4.30 -28.69 -30.72
CA ALA A 237 -3.79 -28.70 -32.07
C ALA A 237 -4.87 -28.19 -33.08
N PRO A 238 -4.52 -27.38 -34.12
CA PRO A 238 -3.16 -27.07 -34.57
C PRO A 238 -2.47 -25.88 -33.82
N ILE A 239 -3.26 -25.05 -33.08
CA ILE A 239 -2.73 -23.90 -32.32
C ILE A 239 -2.96 -24.21 -30.84
N PRO A 240 -1.92 -24.22 -29.98
CA PRO A 240 -2.04 -24.49 -28.55
C PRO A 240 -2.61 -23.29 -27.80
N MET A 241 -3.87 -22.95 -28.07
CA MET A 241 -4.54 -21.76 -27.50
C MET A 241 -4.64 -21.83 -25.97
N MET A 242 -4.94 -23.02 -25.42
CA MET A 242 -5.13 -23.20 -23.99
C MET A 242 -3.84 -23.03 -23.18
N PRO A 243 -2.71 -23.66 -23.53
CA PRO A 243 -1.43 -23.39 -22.88
C PRO A 243 -1.00 -21.93 -22.99
N LEU A 244 -1.32 -21.26 -24.10
CA LEU A 244 -1.01 -19.83 -24.28
C LEU A 244 -1.82 -18.97 -23.30
N ILE A 245 -3.12 -19.21 -23.16
CA ILE A 245 -4.00 -18.50 -22.23
C ILE A 245 -3.55 -18.73 -20.78
N GLU A 246 -3.24 -19.97 -20.41
CA GLU A 246 -2.77 -20.28 -19.04
C GLU A 246 -1.40 -19.63 -18.75
N PHE A 247 -0.51 -19.60 -19.74
CA PHE A 247 0.77 -18.93 -19.60
C PHE A 247 0.61 -17.42 -19.34
N PHE A 248 -0.23 -16.74 -20.13
CA PHE A 248 -0.56 -15.34 -19.86
C PHE A 248 -1.30 -15.17 -18.52
N GLY A 249 -2.11 -16.17 -18.14
CA GLY A 249 -2.80 -16.23 -16.85
C GLY A 249 -1.87 -16.10 -15.64
N ILE A 250 -0.64 -16.63 -15.73
CA ILE A 250 0.36 -16.53 -14.66
C ILE A 250 0.67 -15.05 -14.34
N PHE A 251 0.79 -14.22 -15.36
CA PHE A 251 1.11 -12.80 -15.22
C PHE A 251 -0.12 -11.95 -14.87
N THR A 252 -1.28 -12.28 -15.43
CA THR A 252 -2.51 -11.53 -15.18
C THR A 252 -3.04 -11.71 -13.75
N LYS A 253 -2.82 -12.88 -13.11
CA LYS A 253 -3.25 -13.13 -11.72
C LYS A 253 -2.65 -12.15 -10.72
N PRO A 254 -1.31 -11.95 -10.62
CA PRO A 254 -0.74 -10.95 -9.72
C PRO A 254 -1.14 -9.50 -10.09
N PHE A 255 -1.27 -9.19 -11.37
CA PHE A 255 -1.74 -7.88 -11.79
C PHE A 255 -3.18 -7.61 -11.34
N ALA A 256 -4.06 -8.60 -11.51
CA ALA A 256 -5.43 -8.51 -11.00
C ALA A 256 -5.50 -8.38 -9.47
N LEU A 257 -4.59 -9.07 -8.73
CA LEU A 257 -4.50 -8.96 -7.28
C LEU A 257 -4.06 -7.55 -6.86
N MET A 258 -3.05 -7.00 -7.52
CA MET A 258 -2.57 -5.63 -7.29
C MET A 258 -3.71 -4.61 -7.48
N ILE A 259 -4.39 -4.66 -8.63
CA ILE A 259 -5.50 -3.75 -8.92
C ILE A 259 -6.64 -3.93 -7.92
N ARG A 260 -6.98 -5.16 -7.54
CA ARG A 260 -8.05 -5.43 -6.58
C ARG A 260 -7.75 -4.82 -5.21
N LEU A 261 -6.53 -5.00 -4.70
CA LEU A 261 -6.13 -4.41 -3.41
C LEU A 261 -6.18 -2.89 -3.48
N PHE A 262 -5.58 -2.30 -4.51
CA PHE A 262 -5.58 -0.85 -4.73
C PHE A 262 -7.00 -0.29 -4.87
N ALA A 263 -7.80 -0.85 -5.77
CA ALA A 263 -9.14 -0.35 -6.06
C ALA A 263 -10.10 -0.46 -4.86
N ASN A 264 -10.02 -1.55 -4.08
CA ASN A 264 -10.87 -1.71 -2.91
C ASN A 264 -10.62 -0.64 -1.85
N ILE A 265 -9.38 -0.20 -1.69
CA ILE A 265 -9.04 0.86 -0.72
C ILE A 265 -9.41 2.23 -1.27
N MET A 266 -9.25 2.46 -2.58
CA MET A 266 -9.60 3.74 -3.19
C MET A 266 -11.10 3.94 -3.33
N ALA A 267 -11.89 2.85 -3.40
CA ALA A 267 -13.34 2.91 -3.54
C ALA A 267 -14.10 2.89 -2.20
N GLY A 268 -13.45 2.52 -1.09
CA GLY A 268 -14.04 2.48 0.26
C GLY A 268 -13.77 3.72 1.03
#